data_de272f87a93563eb9c15d2bad8e26739
#
_entry.id   de272f87a93563eb9c15d2bad8e26739
#
_cell.length_a   1.000
_cell.length_b   1.000
_cell.length_c   1.000
_cell.angle_alpha   90.00
_cell.angle_beta   90.00
_cell.angle_gamma   90.00
#
_symmetry.space_group_name_H-M   'P 1'
#
loop_
_entity.id
_entity.type
_entity.pdbx_description
1 polymer ?
#
loop_
_entity_poly.entity_id
_entity_poly.type
_entity_poly.pdbx_seq_one_letter_code
_entity_poly.pdbx_strand_id
1 'polypeptide(L)'
;MRRLPLIPFALALCAVLLWNCSPRVPQVNSVDSARQVLEQSVIPRINVGEDFISDELASRYTTDQIEDPLPDVNALPLYAAQPGGGNTVYLEIYSSSEKANVDRQNERWLVEVADAFNQRQETLPSGEVIQVGVRKIASGSAARVLGAGAAQPQGFSPSNDLWVAMVQSQGVDTITVADRLVPNTAGWVIPKPVYDSLAEGSAGSGEVSFDRLLNAIASGQVTVAYPNPYSSATALNLLYTLYWRAAGHQDNGGQLTVAELQTPQVNSVFDQFQQQVLITTPTTLDLQELFLRDQSNLQAFPLEYQNYLALRQVPGFADTEFVPFGVPHNNPLVGFGWNTPQQQAALQRFGQFALSPEMQTLAQQQGFVETDYLKTAQVPPFPNGETLLAAQSNWKLRKDGGRTVYMALVIDTSGSMEGSRMQSLKDGLRVAAGQINSGNYVSIVTFSDRPTRRLPLAPFDQLHQQKFLATVDQLRADGATAMYDGAMVGLADLLEKKAADPTGRFYLLLLTDGEVNRGFTFDAIKDILTYSDVRFYPIAYGEVNQGELQAIASLRESTVQQGTPDNVQTLFKDLFQVNL
;
A
#
# COMPACT_ATOMS: atom_id res chain seq x y z
N MET A 1 83.05 -2.18 -4.73
CA MET A 1 82.36 -1.75 -3.54
C MET A 1 81.60 -0.43 -3.82
N ARG A 2 80.33 -0.49 -4.16
CA ARG A 2 79.46 0.68 -4.31
C ARG A 2 78.23 0.42 -3.46
N ARG A 3 78.04 1.26 -2.46
CA ARG A 3 76.88 1.26 -1.56
C ARG A 3 75.66 1.85 -2.29
N LEU A 4 74.56 1.12 -2.36
CA LEU A 4 73.24 1.65 -2.70
C LEU A 4 72.56 2.22 -1.44
N PRO A 5 71.80 3.30 -1.54
CA PRO A 5 71.10 3.89 -0.41
C PRO A 5 69.73 3.18 -0.18
N LEU A 6 69.48 2.80 1.06
CA LEU A 6 68.18 2.45 1.60
C LEU A 6 67.45 3.74 1.96
N ILE A 7 66.35 4.08 1.32
CA ILE A 7 65.23 4.94 1.70
C ILE A 7 64.34 5.11 0.43
N PRO A 8 63.00 5.04 0.42
CA PRO A 8 62.04 5.03 1.54
C PRO A 8 60.92 3.98 1.39
N PHE A 9 60.80 3.05 2.30
CA PHE A 9 59.62 2.17 2.39
C PHE A 9 58.66 2.62 3.49
N ALA A 10 58.98 3.65 4.26
CA ALA A 10 58.24 4.10 5.42
C ALA A 10 57.08 5.09 5.11
N LEU A 11 57.05 5.71 3.92
CA LEU A 11 56.02 6.70 3.56
C LEU A 11 54.83 6.12 2.82
N ALA A 12 54.93 4.90 2.26
CA ALA A 12 53.82 4.23 1.62
C ALA A 12 52.88 3.51 2.60
N LEU A 13 53.37 3.15 3.79
CA LEU A 13 52.52 2.47 4.80
C LEU A 13 51.62 3.42 5.59
N CYS A 14 51.96 4.72 5.67
CA CYS A 14 51.10 5.72 6.31
C CYS A 14 49.94 6.22 5.44
N ALA A 15 50.05 6.12 4.12
CA ALA A 15 48.99 6.56 3.21
C ALA A 15 47.86 5.52 3.06
N VAL A 16 48.14 4.22 3.29
CA VAL A 16 47.13 3.14 3.22
C VAL A 16 46.34 3.02 4.52
N LEU A 17 46.86 3.52 5.65
CA LEU A 17 46.18 3.51 6.96
C LEU A 17 45.23 4.71 7.18
N LEU A 18 45.22 5.68 6.26
CA LEU A 18 44.32 6.85 6.37
C LEU A 18 43.00 6.70 5.58
N TRP A 19 42.83 5.62 4.81
CA TRP A 19 41.65 5.42 3.98
C TRP A 19 40.55 4.53 4.62
N ASN A 20 40.75 4.03 5.85
CA ASN A 20 39.77 3.19 6.54
C ASN A 20 39.33 3.73 7.92
N CYS A 21 39.45 5.02 8.18
CA CYS A 21 38.82 5.64 9.33
C CYS A 21 37.48 6.26 8.93
N SER A 22 36.45 5.45 8.76
CA SER A 22 35.07 5.96 8.90
C SER A 22 35.00 6.67 10.24
N PRO A 23 34.55 7.93 10.30
CA PRO A 23 34.49 8.69 11.55
C PRO A 23 33.60 7.92 12.53
N ARG A 24 34.16 7.50 13.67
CA ARG A 24 33.39 6.82 14.72
C ARG A 24 32.27 7.73 15.19
N VAL A 25 31.05 7.27 15.02
CA VAL A 25 29.85 7.90 15.56
C VAL A 25 29.68 7.40 17.00
N PRO A 26 29.35 8.26 17.97
CA PRO A 26 29.08 7.83 19.35
C PRO A 26 27.95 6.81 19.43
N GLN A 27 27.94 5.98 20.45
CA GLN A 27 26.86 4.99 20.67
C GLN A 27 25.52 5.68 20.91
N VAL A 28 24.47 5.09 20.36
CA VAL A 28 23.08 5.53 20.45
C VAL A 28 22.23 4.42 21.05
N ASN A 29 21.34 4.75 21.98
CA ASN A 29 20.46 3.79 22.66
C ASN A 29 19.06 4.33 23.00
N SER A 30 18.72 5.52 22.51
CA SER A 30 17.42 6.17 22.69
C SER A 30 17.17 7.21 21.60
N VAL A 31 15.92 7.67 21.46
CA VAL A 31 15.56 8.75 20.53
C VAL A 31 16.34 10.03 20.83
N ASP A 32 16.46 10.40 22.11
CA ASP A 32 17.19 11.61 22.50
C ASP A 32 18.68 11.52 22.19
N SER A 33 19.31 10.34 22.46
CA SER A 33 20.71 10.13 22.10
C SER A 33 20.91 10.09 20.59
N ALA A 34 19.96 9.51 19.82
CA ALA A 34 20.00 9.53 18.36
C ALA A 34 19.99 10.96 17.83
N ARG A 35 19.07 11.80 18.32
CA ARG A 35 19.00 13.22 17.97
C ARG A 35 20.28 13.96 18.34
N GLN A 36 20.77 13.82 19.56
CA GLN A 36 21.96 14.51 20.03
C GLN A 36 23.22 14.14 19.23
N VAL A 37 23.41 12.84 18.96
CA VAL A 37 24.55 12.35 18.16
C VAL A 37 24.45 12.83 16.71
N LEU A 38 23.25 12.81 16.14
CA LEU A 38 22.98 13.30 14.79
C LEU A 38 23.35 14.80 14.68
N GLU A 39 22.81 15.65 15.58
CA GLU A 39 23.03 17.09 15.57
C GLU A 39 24.49 17.49 15.88
N GLN A 40 25.13 16.82 16.84
CA GLN A 40 26.46 17.23 17.33
C GLN A 40 27.63 16.55 16.65
N SER A 41 27.42 15.33 16.09
CA SER A 41 28.53 14.50 15.60
C SER A 41 28.42 14.14 14.13
N VAL A 42 27.22 14.13 13.53
CA VAL A 42 27.01 13.73 12.14
C VAL A 42 26.77 14.94 11.24
N ILE A 43 25.73 15.73 11.50
CA ILE A 43 25.38 16.89 10.65
C ILE A 43 26.55 17.88 10.48
N PRO A 44 27.35 18.22 11.51
CA PRO A 44 28.49 19.12 11.32
C PRO A 44 29.58 18.64 10.37
N ARG A 45 29.56 17.33 10.02
CA ARG A 45 30.51 16.73 9.05
C ARG A 45 29.95 16.63 7.63
N ILE A 46 28.66 16.90 7.46
CA ILE A 46 27.97 16.88 6.17
C ILE A 46 27.95 18.30 5.61
N ASN A 47 28.40 18.44 4.37
CA ASN A 47 28.29 19.72 3.66
C ASN A 47 26.87 19.86 3.10
N VAL A 48 25.95 20.41 3.91
CA VAL A 48 24.54 20.58 3.53
C VAL A 48 24.36 21.85 2.71
N GLY A 49 23.75 21.72 1.53
CA GLY A 49 23.29 22.84 0.73
C GLY A 49 21.86 23.25 1.09
N GLU A 50 21.52 24.49 0.77
CA GLU A 50 20.13 24.99 0.81
C GLU A 50 19.83 25.71 -0.51
N ASP A 51 18.69 25.35 -1.12
CA ASP A 51 18.25 25.94 -2.38
C ASP A 51 16.72 25.90 -2.43
N PHE A 52 16.10 26.88 -1.76
CA PHE A 52 14.67 26.98 -1.60
C PHE A 52 14.02 27.82 -2.70
N ILE A 53 12.85 27.39 -3.13
CA ILE A 53 12.02 28.12 -4.08
C ILE A 53 11.44 29.38 -3.42
N SER A 54 11.54 30.52 -4.11
CA SER A 54 10.93 31.77 -3.64
C SER A 54 9.40 31.73 -3.78
N ASP A 55 8.70 32.51 -2.94
CA ASP A 55 7.24 32.64 -2.99
C ASP A 55 6.74 33.16 -4.34
N GLU A 56 7.49 34.07 -4.97
CA GLU A 56 7.18 34.60 -6.30
C GLU A 56 7.21 33.50 -7.37
N LEU A 57 8.20 32.63 -7.35
CA LEU A 57 8.27 31.50 -8.30
C LEU A 57 7.19 30.46 -8.00
N ALA A 58 6.97 30.13 -6.72
CA ALA A 58 5.95 29.20 -6.29
C ALA A 58 4.54 29.61 -6.75
N SER A 59 4.22 30.91 -6.70
CA SER A 59 2.91 31.45 -7.09
C SER A 59 2.54 31.22 -8.57
N ARG A 60 3.47 30.82 -9.40
CA ARG A 60 3.23 30.45 -10.81
C ARG A 60 2.67 29.03 -10.98
N TYR A 61 2.72 28.23 -9.91
CA TYR A 61 2.21 26.86 -9.91
C TYR A 61 0.79 26.84 -9.35
N THR A 62 -0.12 26.19 -10.08
CA THR A 62 -1.49 26.00 -9.65
C THR A 62 -1.69 24.60 -9.12
N THR A 63 -2.49 24.44 -8.09
CA THR A 63 -2.81 23.13 -7.49
C THR A 63 -4.00 22.46 -8.17
N ASP A 64 -4.77 23.21 -8.99
CA ASP A 64 -5.97 22.72 -9.67
C ASP A 64 -5.67 21.77 -10.84
N GLN A 65 -4.40 21.60 -11.21
CA GLN A 65 -3.94 20.77 -12.32
C GLN A 65 -3.31 19.45 -11.88
N ILE A 66 -3.41 19.08 -10.60
CA ILE A 66 -2.94 17.78 -10.15
C ILE A 66 -3.96 16.74 -10.59
N GLU A 67 -3.67 16.11 -11.72
CA GLU A 67 -4.46 14.97 -12.18
C GLU A 67 -4.25 13.78 -11.24
N ASP A 68 -5.33 13.08 -10.90
CA ASP A 68 -5.29 11.78 -10.25
C ASP A 68 -5.35 10.69 -11.33
N PRO A 69 -4.20 10.22 -11.88
CA PRO A 69 -4.19 9.31 -13.01
C PRO A 69 -4.87 8.00 -12.63
N LEU A 70 -5.67 7.51 -13.56
CA LEU A 70 -6.22 6.18 -13.48
C LEU A 70 -5.14 5.14 -13.79
N PRO A 71 -5.22 3.93 -13.23
CA PRO A 71 -4.32 2.85 -13.60
C PRO A 71 -4.38 2.58 -15.10
N ASP A 72 -3.22 2.41 -15.74
CA ASP A 72 -3.19 1.89 -17.12
C ASP A 72 -3.57 0.40 -17.09
N VAL A 73 -4.81 0.13 -17.44
CA VAL A 73 -5.34 -1.24 -17.45
C VAL A 73 -4.62 -2.13 -18.48
N ASN A 74 -4.06 -1.55 -19.55
CA ASN A 74 -3.36 -2.32 -20.59
C ASN A 74 -1.99 -2.80 -20.12
N ALA A 75 -1.39 -2.14 -19.14
CA ALA A 75 -0.15 -2.59 -18.51
C ALA A 75 -0.38 -3.75 -17.51
N LEU A 76 -1.63 -4.05 -17.13
CA LEU A 76 -1.95 -5.12 -16.20
C LEU A 76 -2.06 -6.48 -16.90
N PRO A 77 -1.67 -7.59 -16.23
CA PRO A 77 -1.69 -8.93 -16.83
C PRO A 77 -3.08 -9.35 -17.32
N LEU A 78 -3.14 -9.83 -18.55
CA LEU A 78 -4.32 -10.43 -19.18
C LEU A 78 -4.02 -11.90 -19.46
N TYR A 79 -4.83 -12.79 -18.93
CA TYR A 79 -4.66 -14.24 -18.99
C TYR A 79 -5.75 -14.92 -19.81
N ALA A 80 -5.58 -16.21 -20.11
CA ALA A 80 -6.44 -17.07 -20.88
C ALA A 80 -6.50 -16.65 -22.37
N ALA A 81 -7.56 -15.98 -22.85
CA ALA A 81 -7.63 -15.54 -24.23
C ALA A 81 -7.27 -14.06 -24.39
N GLN A 82 -6.65 -13.74 -25.53
CA GLN A 82 -6.44 -12.36 -25.99
C GLN A 82 -7.50 -12.01 -27.04
N PRO A 83 -7.80 -10.71 -27.25
CA PRO A 83 -8.67 -10.29 -28.33
C PRO A 83 -8.17 -10.86 -29.67
N GLY A 84 -9.02 -11.60 -30.37
CA GLY A 84 -8.70 -12.28 -31.63
C GLY A 84 -9.60 -11.84 -32.78
N GLY A 85 -9.21 -12.22 -33.99
CA GLY A 85 -10.02 -12.05 -35.20
C GLY A 85 -10.90 -13.30 -35.48
N GLY A 86 -11.77 -13.19 -36.52
CA GLY A 86 -12.62 -14.29 -36.95
C GLY A 86 -14.03 -14.21 -36.38
N ASN A 87 -14.76 -15.33 -36.42
CA ASN A 87 -16.15 -15.42 -35.95
C ASN A 87 -16.20 -15.68 -34.44
N THR A 88 -15.72 -14.69 -33.63
CA THR A 88 -15.62 -14.82 -32.17
C THR A 88 -16.33 -13.69 -31.44
N VAL A 89 -16.96 -13.99 -30.30
CA VAL A 89 -17.38 -13.02 -29.28
C VAL A 89 -16.36 -13.06 -28.17
N TYR A 90 -15.57 -11.99 -28.04
CA TYR A 90 -14.56 -11.84 -27.01
C TYR A 90 -15.15 -11.16 -25.77
N LEU A 91 -14.82 -11.69 -24.60
CA LEU A 91 -15.16 -11.14 -23.30
C LEU A 91 -13.87 -10.86 -22.52
N GLU A 92 -13.64 -9.62 -22.13
CA GLU A 92 -12.63 -9.29 -21.13
C GLU A 92 -13.32 -9.11 -19.78
N ILE A 93 -12.85 -9.88 -18.77
CA ILE A 93 -13.37 -9.82 -17.42
C ILE A 93 -12.31 -9.23 -16.51
N TYR A 94 -12.62 -8.11 -15.86
CA TYR A 94 -11.79 -7.54 -14.79
C TYR A 94 -12.03 -8.35 -13.51
N SER A 95 -10.99 -8.97 -13.00
CA SER A 95 -11.04 -9.86 -11.84
C SER A 95 -10.07 -9.43 -10.76
N SER A 96 -10.55 -9.48 -9.52
CA SER A 96 -9.72 -9.32 -8.33
C SER A 96 -8.57 -10.33 -8.26
N SER A 97 -7.48 -9.92 -7.60
CA SER A 97 -6.22 -10.67 -7.59
C SER A 97 -6.34 -12.06 -6.97
N GLU A 98 -7.19 -12.24 -5.95
CA GLU A 98 -7.37 -13.53 -5.26
C GLU A 98 -7.99 -14.63 -6.13
N LYS A 99 -8.48 -14.29 -7.35
CA LYS A 99 -9.00 -15.24 -8.34
C LYS A 99 -8.23 -15.25 -9.65
N ALA A 100 -7.33 -14.28 -9.86
CA ALA A 100 -6.67 -14.06 -11.15
C ALA A 100 -5.15 -13.91 -11.05
N ASN A 101 -4.53 -14.39 -9.97
CA ASN A 101 -3.08 -14.36 -9.78
C ASN A 101 -2.46 -15.73 -10.08
N VAL A 102 -1.93 -15.92 -11.29
CA VAL A 102 -1.36 -17.20 -11.74
C VAL A 102 -0.06 -17.58 -11.02
N ASP A 103 0.60 -16.64 -10.36
CA ASP A 103 1.84 -16.88 -9.60
C ASP A 103 1.59 -17.64 -8.29
N ARG A 104 0.32 -17.71 -7.84
CA ARG A 104 -0.10 -18.42 -6.63
C ARG A 104 -1.18 -19.45 -6.95
N GLN A 105 -0.94 -20.67 -6.55
CA GLN A 105 -1.81 -21.81 -6.90
C GLN A 105 -3.23 -21.65 -6.35
N ASN A 106 -3.40 -21.02 -5.21
CA ASN A 106 -4.72 -20.79 -4.59
C ASN A 106 -5.43 -19.51 -5.04
N GLU A 107 -4.84 -18.71 -5.95
CA GLU A 107 -5.38 -17.41 -6.37
C GLU A 107 -5.71 -17.36 -7.88
N ARG A 108 -5.73 -18.46 -8.59
CA ARG A 108 -5.84 -18.49 -10.06
C ARG A 108 -7.13 -19.12 -10.61
N TRP A 109 -8.11 -19.34 -9.74
CA TRP A 109 -9.33 -20.07 -10.06
C TRP A 109 -10.05 -19.54 -11.31
N LEU A 110 -10.29 -18.22 -11.43
CA LEU A 110 -11.06 -17.67 -12.55
C LEU A 110 -10.29 -17.76 -13.88
N VAL A 111 -8.96 -17.73 -13.83
CA VAL A 111 -8.12 -17.95 -15.02
C VAL A 111 -8.24 -19.40 -15.48
N GLU A 112 -8.18 -20.38 -14.56
CA GLU A 112 -8.35 -21.81 -14.89
C GLU A 112 -9.75 -22.11 -15.41
N VAL A 113 -10.79 -21.45 -14.86
CA VAL A 113 -12.16 -21.53 -15.39
C VAL A 113 -12.23 -20.98 -16.81
N ALA A 114 -11.61 -19.84 -17.09
CA ALA A 114 -11.61 -19.25 -18.43
C ALA A 114 -10.85 -20.13 -19.44
N ASP A 115 -9.70 -20.69 -19.05
CA ASP A 115 -8.94 -21.62 -19.89
C ASP A 115 -9.75 -22.89 -20.22
N ALA A 116 -10.40 -23.50 -19.22
CA ALA A 116 -11.25 -24.67 -19.40
C ALA A 116 -12.47 -24.36 -20.30
N PHE A 117 -13.07 -23.17 -20.12
CA PHE A 117 -14.17 -22.72 -20.98
C PHE A 117 -13.73 -22.52 -22.42
N ASN A 118 -12.61 -21.84 -22.65
CA ASN A 118 -12.07 -21.58 -23.99
C ASN A 118 -11.70 -22.88 -24.73
N GLN A 119 -11.20 -23.90 -24.02
CA GLN A 119 -10.89 -25.20 -24.58
C GLN A 119 -12.14 -25.94 -25.11
N ARG A 120 -13.33 -25.66 -24.54
CA ARG A 120 -14.59 -26.26 -25.00
C ARG A 120 -15.10 -25.65 -26.30
N GLN A 121 -14.58 -24.51 -26.72
CA GLN A 121 -15.01 -23.79 -27.93
C GLN A 121 -16.54 -23.59 -27.98
N GLU A 122 -17.12 -23.21 -26.85
CA GLU A 122 -18.56 -22.92 -26.74
C GLU A 122 -18.98 -21.88 -27.77
N THR A 123 -20.15 -22.10 -28.42
CA THR A 123 -20.66 -21.16 -29.42
C THR A 123 -22.00 -20.57 -29.01
N LEU A 124 -22.26 -19.36 -29.47
CA LEU A 124 -23.60 -18.77 -29.44
C LEU A 124 -24.51 -19.42 -30.46
N PRO A 125 -25.85 -19.31 -30.31
CA PRO A 125 -26.81 -19.78 -31.32
C PRO A 125 -26.59 -19.21 -32.74
N SER A 126 -25.97 -18.03 -32.81
CA SER A 126 -25.58 -17.33 -34.06
C SER A 126 -24.29 -17.90 -34.71
N GLY A 127 -23.58 -18.79 -34.01
CA GLY A 127 -22.43 -19.53 -34.51
C GLY A 127 -21.06 -18.93 -34.16
N GLU A 128 -20.99 -17.82 -33.44
CA GLU A 128 -19.73 -17.25 -32.97
C GLU A 128 -19.17 -18.08 -31.81
N VAL A 129 -17.85 -18.30 -31.82
CA VAL A 129 -17.12 -18.92 -30.71
C VAL A 129 -16.94 -17.91 -29.60
N ILE A 130 -17.20 -18.30 -28.35
CA ILE A 130 -16.99 -17.46 -27.20
C ILE A 130 -15.54 -17.61 -26.72
N GLN A 131 -14.85 -16.50 -26.50
CA GLN A 131 -13.51 -16.47 -25.91
C GLN A 131 -13.47 -15.51 -24.72
N VAL A 132 -12.85 -15.95 -23.62
CA VAL A 132 -12.79 -15.21 -22.36
C VAL A 132 -11.35 -14.94 -22.00
N GLY A 133 -11.02 -13.63 -21.82
CA GLY A 133 -9.80 -13.18 -21.20
C GLY A 133 -10.07 -12.67 -19.79
N VAL A 134 -9.16 -12.90 -18.87
CA VAL A 134 -9.23 -12.46 -17.47
C VAL A 134 -8.11 -11.50 -17.18
N ARG A 135 -8.46 -10.25 -16.92
CA ARG A 135 -7.49 -9.22 -16.51
C ARG A 135 -7.39 -9.17 -14.99
N LYS A 136 -6.18 -9.40 -14.48
CA LYS A 136 -5.87 -9.25 -13.06
C LYS A 136 -5.79 -7.78 -12.69
N ILE A 137 -6.71 -7.32 -11.85
CA ILE A 137 -6.76 -5.94 -11.38
C ILE A 137 -7.34 -5.88 -9.96
N ALA A 138 -6.73 -5.10 -9.07
CA ALA A 138 -7.29 -4.88 -7.73
C ALA A 138 -8.72 -4.32 -7.83
N SER A 139 -9.63 -4.82 -6.99
CA SER A 139 -11.07 -4.46 -7.07
C SER A 139 -11.31 -2.96 -7.02
N GLY A 140 -10.58 -2.23 -6.16
CA GLY A 140 -10.71 -0.77 -6.06
C GLY A 140 -10.15 -0.04 -7.28
N SER A 141 -9.05 -0.52 -7.86
CA SER A 141 -8.50 0.03 -9.11
C SER A 141 -9.46 -0.15 -10.28
N ALA A 142 -10.09 -1.35 -10.37
CA ALA A 142 -11.13 -1.61 -11.37
C ALA A 142 -12.35 -0.68 -11.17
N ALA A 143 -12.83 -0.56 -9.92
CA ALA A 143 -13.98 0.31 -9.63
C ALA A 143 -13.74 1.77 -10.00
N ARG A 144 -12.51 2.29 -9.78
CA ARG A 144 -12.13 3.66 -10.19
C ARG A 144 -12.13 3.83 -11.71
N VAL A 145 -11.53 2.88 -12.43
CA VAL A 145 -11.47 2.94 -13.92
C VAL A 145 -12.86 2.84 -14.52
N LEU A 146 -13.71 1.96 -13.99
CA LEU A 146 -15.10 1.78 -14.45
C LEU A 146 -15.95 3.01 -14.12
N GLY A 147 -15.89 3.51 -12.89
CA GLY A 147 -16.64 4.69 -12.45
C GLY A 147 -16.24 5.96 -13.20
N ALA A 148 -14.99 6.09 -13.63
CA ALA A 148 -14.52 7.19 -14.47
C ALA A 148 -14.85 7.01 -15.96
N GLY A 149 -15.42 5.87 -16.38
CA GLY A 149 -15.71 5.57 -17.79
C GLY A 149 -14.47 5.38 -18.66
N ALA A 150 -13.31 5.13 -18.05
CA ALA A 150 -12.03 5.05 -18.76
C ALA A 150 -11.77 3.69 -19.42
N ALA A 151 -12.56 2.66 -19.09
CA ALA A 151 -12.53 1.36 -19.76
C ALA A 151 -13.91 0.71 -19.77
N GLN A 152 -14.13 -0.16 -20.76
CA GLN A 152 -15.40 -0.85 -20.98
C GLN A 152 -15.19 -2.37 -21.17
N PRO A 153 -14.75 -3.11 -20.14
CA PRO A 153 -14.71 -4.56 -20.18
C PRO A 153 -16.13 -5.12 -20.32
N GLN A 154 -16.25 -6.39 -20.67
CA GLN A 154 -17.55 -7.06 -20.77
C GLN A 154 -18.02 -7.62 -19.44
N GLY A 155 -17.10 -7.88 -18.50
CA GLY A 155 -17.43 -8.37 -17.17
C GLY A 155 -16.58 -7.76 -16.07
N PHE A 156 -17.13 -7.73 -14.85
CA PHE A 156 -16.43 -7.35 -13.63
C PHE A 156 -16.73 -8.35 -12.52
N SER A 157 -15.70 -8.93 -11.95
CA SER A 157 -15.78 -9.86 -10.82
C SER A 157 -14.85 -9.39 -9.69
N PRO A 158 -15.29 -8.43 -8.86
CA PRO A 158 -14.57 -8.02 -7.66
C PRO A 158 -14.65 -9.08 -6.57
N SER A 159 -13.97 -8.88 -5.44
CA SER A 159 -14.04 -9.79 -4.29
C SER A 159 -15.42 -9.75 -3.61
N ASN A 160 -16.09 -8.60 -3.61
CA ASN A 160 -17.40 -8.42 -2.96
C ASN A 160 -18.27 -7.38 -3.68
N ASP A 161 -19.54 -7.35 -3.30
CA ASP A 161 -20.56 -6.46 -3.86
C ASP A 161 -20.38 -4.99 -3.49
N LEU A 162 -19.56 -4.65 -2.48
CA LEU A 162 -19.28 -3.25 -2.11
C LEU A 162 -18.71 -2.47 -3.30
N TRP A 163 -17.85 -3.09 -4.09
CA TRP A 163 -17.28 -2.47 -5.29
C TRP A 163 -18.28 -2.31 -6.42
N VAL A 164 -19.21 -3.26 -6.57
CA VAL A 164 -20.31 -3.13 -7.55
C VAL A 164 -21.21 -1.96 -7.17
N ALA A 165 -21.59 -1.83 -5.89
CA ALA A 165 -22.38 -0.70 -5.40
C ALA A 165 -21.69 0.64 -5.64
N MET A 166 -20.36 0.72 -5.44
CA MET A 166 -19.59 1.94 -5.73
C MET A 166 -19.61 2.31 -7.21
N VAL A 167 -19.43 1.34 -8.10
CA VAL A 167 -19.48 1.54 -9.55
C VAL A 167 -20.87 2.00 -10.01
N GLN A 168 -21.93 1.37 -9.46
CA GLN A 168 -23.32 1.79 -9.72
C GLN A 168 -23.61 3.22 -9.28
N SER A 169 -23.13 3.62 -8.10
CA SER A 169 -23.34 4.99 -7.59
C SER A 169 -22.66 6.07 -8.43
N GLN A 170 -21.69 5.69 -9.26
CA GLN A 170 -21.03 6.58 -10.23
C GLN A 170 -21.72 6.58 -11.60
N GLY A 171 -22.91 6.01 -11.71
CA GLY A 171 -23.74 6.04 -12.92
C GLY A 171 -23.46 4.92 -13.93
N VAL A 172 -22.69 3.91 -13.56
CA VAL A 172 -22.42 2.76 -14.43
C VAL A 172 -23.56 1.75 -14.30
N ASP A 173 -24.23 1.46 -15.43
CA ASP A 173 -25.28 0.44 -15.49
C ASP A 173 -24.67 -0.97 -15.49
N THR A 174 -25.01 -1.77 -14.47
CA THR A 174 -24.52 -3.13 -14.30
C THR A 174 -25.65 -4.15 -14.39
N ILE A 175 -25.37 -5.30 -14.97
CA ILE A 175 -26.30 -6.41 -15.17
C ILE A 175 -25.75 -7.63 -14.43
N THR A 176 -26.42 -8.07 -13.37
CA THR A 176 -25.97 -9.26 -12.62
C THR A 176 -26.02 -10.51 -13.48
N VAL A 177 -24.89 -11.23 -13.53
CA VAL A 177 -24.74 -12.54 -14.18
C VAL A 177 -24.74 -13.66 -13.14
N ALA A 178 -24.02 -13.44 -12.03
CA ALA A 178 -24.03 -14.31 -10.87
C ALA A 178 -23.84 -13.47 -9.61
N ASP A 179 -24.73 -13.62 -8.63
CA ASP A 179 -24.61 -12.95 -7.33
C ASP A 179 -23.39 -13.47 -6.56
N ARG A 180 -23.01 -14.72 -6.82
CA ARG A 180 -21.87 -15.37 -6.17
C ARG A 180 -21.24 -16.41 -7.09
N LEU A 181 -20.01 -16.18 -7.53
CA LEU A 181 -19.22 -17.20 -8.23
C LEU A 181 -18.60 -18.19 -7.24
N VAL A 182 -17.96 -17.69 -6.20
CA VAL A 182 -17.33 -18.48 -5.13
C VAL A 182 -17.47 -17.77 -3.78
N PRO A 183 -17.66 -18.52 -2.67
CA PRO A 183 -17.73 -17.94 -1.34
C PRO A 183 -16.34 -17.57 -0.81
N ASN A 184 -16.26 -16.48 -0.06
CA ASN A 184 -15.10 -16.16 0.76
C ASN A 184 -15.53 -15.27 1.94
N THR A 185 -14.64 -15.10 2.91
CA THR A 185 -14.89 -14.31 4.13
C THR A 185 -13.65 -13.51 4.48
N ALA A 186 -13.81 -12.24 4.83
CA ALA A 186 -12.75 -11.43 5.41
C ALA A 186 -12.63 -11.70 6.92
N GLY A 187 -11.41 -11.64 7.45
CA GLY A 187 -11.18 -11.81 8.88
C GLY A 187 -9.80 -11.36 9.30
N TRP A 188 -9.59 -11.27 10.61
CA TRP A 188 -8.30 -10.98 11.20
C TRP A 188 -7.49 -12.26 11.41
N VAL A 189 -6.24 -12.24 10.98
CA VAL A 189 -5.23 -13.25 11.33
C VAL A 189 -4.54 -12.78 12.60
N ILE A 190 -4.53 -13.63 13.63
CA ILE A 190 -4.06 -13.31 14.98
C ILE A 190 -3.15 -14.44 15.45
N PRO A 191 -1.95 -14.18 16.04
CA PRO A 191 -1.16 -15.21 16.69
C PRO A 191 -1.97 -15.93 17.79
N LYS A 192 -1.85 -17.25 17.85
CA LYS A 192 -2.61 -18.06 18.81
C LYS A 192 -2.43 -17.61 20.27
N PRO A 193 -1.25 -17.21 20.77
CA PRO A 193 -1.12 -16.71 22.13
C PRO A 193 -1.94 -15.45 22.42
N VAL A 194 -2.06 -14.54 21.42
CA VAL A 194 -2.90 -13.33 21.53
C VAL A 194 -4.37 -13.72 21.53
N TYR A 195 -4.77 -14.62 20.62
CA TYR A 195 -6.14 -15.15 20.57
C TYR A 195 -6.55 -15.80 21.89
N ASP A 196 -5.73 -16.71 22.44
CA ASP A 196 -6.01 -17.42 23.69
C ASP A 196 -6.16 -16.45 24.88
N SER A 197 -5.30 -15.45 24.99
CA SER A 197 -5.42 -14.39 26.00
C SER A 197 -6.73 -13.60 25.88
N LEU A 198 -7.19 -13.34 24.67
CA LEU A 198 -8.48 -12.72 24.43
C LEU A 198 -9.64 -13.67 24.75
N ALA A 199 -9.51 -14.96 24.48
CA ALA A 199 -10.55 -15.97 24.74
C ALA A 199 -10.76 -16.24 26.24
N GLU A 200 -9.70 -16.30 27.05
CA GLU A 200 -9.75 -16.53 28.49
C GLU A 200 -10.64 -15.53 29.26
N GLY A 201 -10.71 -14.29 28.79
CA GLY A 201 -11.60 -13.28 29.34
C GLY A 201 -13.04 -13.34 28.82
N SER A 202 -13.44 -14.36 28.03
CA SER A 202 -14.79 -14.52 27.48
C SER A 202 -15.69 -15.32 28.40
N ALA A 203 -16.80 -14.74 28.86
CA ALA A 203 -17.83 -15.49 29.57
C ALA A 203 -18.64 -16.30 28.53
N GLY A 204 -18.26 -17.57 28.27
CA GLY A 204 -19.17 -18.50 27.58
C GLY A 204 -18.55 -19.39 26.50
N SER A 205 -18.17 -18.92 25.33
CA SER A 205 -17.85 -19.79 24.18
C SER A 205 -16.37 -20.14 24.00
N GLY A 206 -15.44 -19.42 24.64
CA GLY A 206 -14.02 -19.57 24.37
C GLY A 206 -13.60 -19.03 22.98
N GLU A 207 -14.50 -18.45 22.21
CA GLU A 207 -14.24 -17.86 20.90
C GLU A 207 -14.07 -16.34 21.00
N VAL A 208 -13.13 -15.79 20.23
CA VAL A 208 -12.90 -14.35 20.10
C VAL A 208 -13.82 -13.80 19.01
N SER A 209 -14.81 -12.99 19.41
CA SER A 209 -15.67 -12.28 18.47
C SER A 209 -14.95 -11.05 17.89
N PHE A 210 -15.43 -10.55 16.74
CA PHE A 210 -14.95 -9.31 16.17
C PHE A 210 -15.07 -8.13 17.14
N ASP A 211 -16.16 -8.01 17.90
CA ASP A 211 -16.35 -6.93 18.90
C ASP A 211 -15.32 -6.99 20.02
N ARG A 212 -15.02 -8.21 20.48
CA ARG A 212 -14.00 -8.37 21.50
C ARG A 212 -12.63 -7.94 21.02
N LEU A 213 -12.29 -8.31 19.78
CA LEU A 213 -11.05 -7.88 19.17
C LEU A 213 -11.01 -6.36 19.00
N LEU A 214 -12.09 -5.73 18.53
CA LEU A 214 -12.16 -4.27 18.40
C LEU A 214 -11.95 -3.56 19.75
N ASN A 215 -12.54 -4.07 20.83
CA ASN A 215 -12.35 -3.51 22.17
C ASN A 215 -10.90 -3.68 22.64
N ALA A 216 -10.26 -4.81 22.36
CA ALA A 216 -8.86 -5.04 22.67
C ALA A 216 -7.93 -4.11 21.87
N ILE A 217 -8.25 -3.87 20.60
CA ILE A 217 -7.54 -2.88 19.77
C ILE A 217 -7.74 -1.49 20.35
N ALA A 218 -8.96 -1.03 20.55
CA ALA A 218 -9.25 0.32 21.05
C ALA A 218 -8.63 0.60 22.44
N SER A 219 -8.46 -0.42 23.28
CA SER A 219 -7.79 -0.31 24.59
C SER A 219 -6.25 -0.43 24.52
N GLY A 220 -5.68 -0.61 23.35
CA GLY A 220 -4.22 -0.76 23.16
C GLY A 220 -3.64 -2.11 23.58
N GLN A 221 -4.49 -3.13 23.77
CA GLN A 221 -4.04 -4.50 24.08
C GLN A 221 -3.52 -5.24 22.84
N VAL A 222 -4.02 -4.86 21.64
CA VAL A 222 -3.66 -5.47 20.37
C VAL A 222 -3.30 -4.39 19.37
N THR A 223 -2.11 -4.45 18.82
CA THR A 223 -1.66 -3.58 17.72
C THR A 223 -1.95 -4.23 16.38
N VAL A 224 -2.44 -3.42 15.44
CA VAL A 224 -2.92 -3.89 14.15
C VAL A 224 -2.32 -3.12 12.99
N ALA A 225 -2.36 -3.73 11.82
CA ALA A 225 -2.15 -3.06 10.53
C ALA A 225 -3.20 -3.55 9.54
N TYR A 226 -3.49 -2.77 8.51
CA TYR A 226 -4.40 -3.17 7.44
C TYR A 226 -4.03 -2.49 6.11
N PRO A 227 -4.44 -3.06 4.96
CA PRO A 227 -4.08 -2.49 3.67
C PRO A 227 -4.98 -1.30 3.31
N ASN A 228 -4.63 -0.62 2.21
CA ASN A 228 -5.33 0.55 1.69
C ASN A 228 -6.81 0.24 1.33
N PRO A 229 -7.81 0.88 1.95
CA PRO A 229 -9.23 0.63 1.65
C PRO A 229 -9.69 1.18 0.29
N TYR A 230 -8.86 1.96 -0.42
CA TYR A 230 -9.14 2.37 -1.79
C TYR A 230 -8.84 1.27 -2.83
N SER A 231 -8.04 0.27 -2.47
CA SER A 231 -7.64 -0.81 -3.38
C SER A 231 -8.07 -2.19 -2.89
N SER A 232 -7.99 -2.45 -1.57
CA SER A 232 -8.24 -3.74 -0.96
C SER A 232 -9.71 -3.93 -0.56
N ALA A 233 -10.31 -5.01 -1.03
CA ALA A 233 -11.67 -5.40 -0.66
C ALA A 233 -11.79 -5.75 0.83
N THR A 234 -10.81 -6.44 1.39
CA THR A 234 -10.75 -6.76 2.82
C THR A 234 -10.70 -5.49 3.68
N ALA A 235 -9.90 -4.50 3.26
CA ALA A 235 -9.79 -3.23 3.97
C ALA A 235 -11.04 -2.36 3.82
N LEU A 236 -11.68 -2.32 2.65
CA LEU A 236 -12.94 -1.61 2.45
C LEU A 236 -14.06 -2.23 3.32
N ASN A 237 -14.12 -3.56 3.37
CA ASN A 237 -15.06 -4.29 4.21
C ASN A 237 -14.82 -4.00 5.72
N LEU A 238 -13.56 -4.00 6.14
CA LEU A 238 -13.17 -3.60 7.50
C LEU A 238 -13.62 -2.18 7.80
N LEU A 239 -13.31 -1.23 6.94
CA LEU A 239 -13.65 0.18 7.10
C LEU A 239 -15.16 0.39 7.24
N TYR A 240 -15.95 -0.22 6.34
CA TYR A 240 -17.40 -0.18 6.39
C TYR A 240 -17.93 -0.78 7.70
N THR A 241 -17.42 -1.93 8.11
CA THR A 241 -17.85 -2.62 9.33
C THR A 241 -17.53 -1.80 10.59
N LEU A 242 -16.36 -1.14 10.63
CA LEU A 242 -15.97 -0.25 11.72
C LEU A 242 -16.91 0.94 11.86
N TYR A 243 -17.22 1.62 10.76
CA TYR A 243 -18.13 2.76 10.78
C TYR A 243 -19.58 2.35 11.13
N TRP A 244 -20.05 1.24 10.58
CA TRP A 244 -21.36 0.67 10.88
C TRP A 244 -21.53 0.39 12.38
N ARG A 245 -20.49 -0.19 13.01
CA ARG A 245 -20.47 -0.43 14.46
C ARG A 245 -20.32 0.86 15.26
N ALA A 246 -19.50 1.79 14.84
CA ALA A 246 -19.32 3.09 15.50
C ALA A 246 -20.64 3.90 15.52
N ALA A 247 -21.49 3.71 14.51
CA ALA A 247 -22.85 4.27 14.47
C ALA A 247 -23.86 3.53 15.37
N GLY A 248 -23.48 2.39 16.00
CA GLY A 248 -24.36 1.61 16.88
C GLY A 248 -25.36 0.70 16.15
N HIS A 249 -25.13 0.43 14.87
CA HIS A 249 -26.07 -0.35 14.05
C HIS A 249 -26.04 -1.85 14.33
N GLN A 250 -25.03 -2.37 15.03
CA GLN A 250 -24.99 -3.77 15.48
C GLN A 250 -26.18 -4.15 16.37
N ASP A 251 -26.80 -3.18 17.05
CA ASP A 251 -27.91 -3.44 17.96
C ASP A 251 -29.29 -3.40 17.28
N ASN A 252 -29.40 -2.71 16.14
CA ASN A 252 -30.68 -2.46 15.45
C ASN A 252 -30.71 -2.92 13.98
N GLY A 253 -29.59 -3.36 13.42
CA GLY A 253 -29.50 -3.78 12.01
C GLY A 253 -29.66 -2.63 11.01
N GLY A 254 -29.50 -1.38 11.45
CA GLY A 254 -29.61 -0.18 10.61
C GLY A 254 -28.56 -0.11 9.52
N GLN A 255 -28.86 0.67 8.47
CA GLN A 255 -27.92 0.93 7.39
C GLN A 255 -27.11 2.19 7.69
N LEU A 256 -25.78 2.12 7.53
CA LEU A 256 -24.90 3.28 7.68
C LEU A 256 -25.19 4.32 6.59
N THR A 257 -25.25 5.58 6.99
CA THR A 257 -25.51 6.73 6.11
C THR A 257 -24.31 7.68 6.02
N VAL A 258 -24.26 8.48 4.95
CA VAL A 258 -23.23 9.53 4.77
C VAL A 258 -23.23 10.53 5.93
N ALA A 259 -24.41 10.89 6.44
CA ALA A 259 -24.55 11.85 7.54
C ALA A 259 -23.93 11.33 8.85
N GLU A 260 -24.07 10.04 9.14
CA GLU A 260 -23.50 9.41 10.35
C GLU A 260 -21.98 9.40 10.34
N LEU A 261 -21.34 9.26 9.17
CA LEU A 261 -19.88 9.36 9.00
C LEU A 261 -19.31 10.73 9.44
N GLN A 262 -20.13 11.76 9.49
CA GLN A 262 -19.72 13.11 9.90
C GLN A 262 -19.96 13.36 11.40
N THR A 263 -20.57 12.41 12.14
CA THR A 263 -20.89 12.62 13.56
C THR A 263 -19.64 12.52 14.44
N PRO A 264 -19.56 13.33 15.51
CA PRO A 264 -18.46 13.25 16.47
C PRO A 264 -18.31 11.87 17.11
N GLN A 265 -19.44 11.18 17.36
CA GLN A 265 -19.45 9.83 17.95
C GLN A 265 -18.72 8.83 17.05
N VAL A 266 -19.13 8.72 15.79
CA VAL A 266 -18.52 7.80 14.81
C VAL A 266 -17.05 8.12 14.63
N ASN A 267 -16.71 9.40 14.49
CA ASN A 267 -15.35 9.84 14.30
C ASN A 267 -14.47 9.55 15.53
N SER A 268 -14.98 9.73 16.75
CA SER A 268 -14.22 9.41 17.97
C SER A 268 -13.87 7.93 18.09
N VAL A 269 -14.83 7.05 17.80
CA VAL A 269 -14.59 5.59 17.82
C VAL A 269 -13.58 5.19 16.76
N PHE A 270 -13.69 5.76 15.56
CA PHE A 270 -12.75 5.50 14.48
C PHE A 270 -11.33 5.99 14.83
N ASP A 271 -11.19 7.20 15.39
CA ASP A 271 -9.89 7.74 15.79
C ASP A 271 -9.22 6.88 16.88
N GLN A 272 -9.99 6.38 17.85
CA GLN A 272 -9.45 5.47 18.88
C GLN A 272 -8.89 4.18 18.27
N PHE A 273 -9.61 3.59 17.31
CA PHE A 273 -9.10 2.45 16.56
C PHE A 273 -7.80 2.82 15.79
N GLN A 274 -7.80 3.94 15.07
CA GLN A 274 -6.65 4.39 14.26
C GLN A 274 -5.41 4.73 15.10
N GLN A 275 -5.58 5.11 16.37
CA GLN A 275 -4.43 5.32 17.28
C GLN A 275 -3.65 4.04 17.53
N GLN A 276 -4.28 2.86 17.43
CA GLN A 276 -3.65 1.56 17.62
C GLN A 276 -3.18 0.92 16.30
N VAL A 277 -3.43 1.58 15.18
CA VAL A 277 -2.94 1.11 13.88
C VAL A 277 -1.46 1.45 13.76
N LEU A 278 -0.66 0.38 13.66
CA LEU A 278 0.79 0.48 13.51
C LEU A 278 1.13 1.11 12.17
N ILE A 279 0.55 0.56 11.10
CA ILE A 279 0.77 1.01 9.72
C ILE A 279 -0.43 0.66 8.84
N THR A 280 -0.67 1.46 7.82
CA THR A 280 -1.49 1.07 6.66
C THR A 280 -0.56 0.82 5.49
N THR A 281 -0.70 -0.33 4.82
CA THR A 281 0.16 -0.73 3.70
C THR A 281 -0.55 -0.57 2.36
N PRO A 282 0.18 -0.37 1.26
CA PRO A 282 -0.41 -0.40 -0.08
C PRO A 282 -1.08 -1.74 -0.41
N THR A 283 -0.47 -2.86 0.00
CA THR A 283 -0.92 -4.21 -0.34
C THR A 283 -1.02 -5.15 0.87
N THR A 284 -1.77 -6.23 0.72
CA THR A 284 -1.85 -7.30 1.72
C THR A 284 -0.54 -8.10 1.82
N LEU A 285 0.28 -8.13 0.77
CA LEU A 285 1.59 -8.80 0.78
C LEU A 285 2.55 -8.12 1.75
N ASP A 286 2.58 -6.78 1.76
CA ASP A 286 3.40 -6.02 2.69
C ASP A 286 3.06 -6.38 4.16
N LEU A 287 1.76 -6.62 4.46
CA LEU A 287 1.33 -7.05 5.78
C LEU A 287 1.84 -8.44 6.16
N GLN A 288 1.83 -9.39 5.21
CA GLN A 288 2.31 -10.74 5.44
C GLN A 288 3.82 -10.74 5.75
N GLU A 289 4.61 -9.95 5.03
CA GLU A 289 6.03 -9.78 5.28
C GLU A 289 6.31 -9.15 6.64
N LEU A 290 5.58 -8.10 6.99
CA LEU A 290 5.69 -7.44 8.29
C LEU A 290 5.37 -8.40 9.44
N PHE A 291 4.28 -9.15 9.33
CA PHE A 291 3.86 -10.11 10.34
C PHE A 291 4.89 -11.22 10.57
N LEU A 292 5.45 -11.78 9.48
CA LEU A 292 6.51 -12.80 9.60
C LEU A 292 7.78 -12.28 10.28
N ARG A 293 8.07 -10.99 10.07
CA ARG A 293 9.28 -10.37 10.60
C ARG A 293 9.14 -9.96 12.06
N ASP A 294 7.96 -9.49 12.46
CA ASP A 294 7.76 -8.89 13.79
C ASP A 294 6.32 -9.07 14.32
N GLN A 295 6.04 -10.29 14.79
CA GLN A 295 4.75 -10.61 15.43
C GLN A 295 4.60 -9.98 16.82
N SER A 296 5.67 -9.47 17.43
CA SER A 296 5.60 -8.80 18.72
C SER A 296 4.97 -7.42 18.62
N ASN A 297 5.19 -6.72 17.52
CA ASN A 297 4.65 -5.40 17.25
C ASN A 297 3.37 -5.45 16.40
N LEU A 298 3.31 -6.30 15.36
CA LEU A 298 2.12 -6.52 14.55
C LEU A 298 1.38 -7.77 15.03
N GLN A 299 0.33 -7.57 15.84
CA GLN A 299 -0.39 -8.65 16.49
C GLN A 299 -1.65 -9.11 15.76
N ALA A 300 -2.18 -8.31 14.82
CA ALA A 300 -3.25 -8.75 13.95
C ALA A 300 -3.26 -7.98 12.63
N PHE A 301 -3.67 -8.66 11.55
CA PHE A 301 -3.89 -8.04 10.24
C PHE A 301 -5.04 -8.74 9.50
N PRO A 302 -5.81 -8.01 8.65
CA PRO A 302 -6.95 -8.59 7.96
C PRO A 302 -6.53 -9.32 6.68
N LEU A 303 -7.22 -10.44 6.39
CA LEU A 303 -6.97 -11.29 5.24
C LEU A 303 -8.28 -11.96 4.77
N GLU A 304 -8.29 -12.47 3.54
CA GLU A 304 -9.30 -13.38 3.02
C GLU A 304 -9.10 -14.80 3.60
N TYR A 305 -10.20 -15.50 3.91
CA TYR A 305 -10.13 -16.85 4.49
C TYR A 305 -9.41 -17.86 3.58
N GLN A 306 -9.67 -17.80 2.28
CA GLN A 306 -8.96 -18.59 1.27
C GLN A 306 -7.42 -18.43 1.38
N ASN A 307 -6.94 -17.19 1.49
CA ASN A 307 -5.51 -16.91 1.63
C ASN A 307 -4.98 -17.33 3.00
N TYR A 308 -5.78 -17.18 4.06
CA TYR A 308 -5.44 -17.68 5.38
C TYR A 308 -5.21 -19.20 5.40
N LEU A 309 -6.08 -19.97 4.74
CA LEU A 309 -5.92 -21.43 4.63
C LEU A 309 -4.61 -21.83 3.96
N ALA A 310 -4.19 -21.09 2.93
CA ALA A 310 -2.91 -21.31 2.26
C ALA A 310 -1.73 -20.90 3.15
N LEU A 311 -1.81 -19.75 3.85
CA LEU A 311 -0.75 -19.26 4.72
C LEU A 311 -0.52 -20.15 5.94
N ARG A 312 -1.54 -20.80 6.49
CA ARG A 312 -1.37 -21.75 7.61
C ARG A 312 -0.37 -22.89 7.31
N GLN A 313 -0.08 -23.14 6.04
CA GLN A 313 0.94 -24.11 5.62
C GLN A 313 2.37 -23.52 5.64
N VAL A 314 2.50 -22.21 5.82
CA VAL A 314 3.79 -21.51 5.83
C VAL A 314 4.29 -21.40 7.27
N PRO A 315 5.57 -21.75 7.55
CA PRO A 315 6.17 -21.52 8.86
C PRO A 315 6.01 -20.05 9.30
N GLY A 316 5.61 -19.83 10.55
CA GLY A 316 5.30 -18.49 11.10
C GLY A 316 3.82 -18.10 11.02
N PHE A 317 3.01 -18.75 10.18
CA PHE A 317 1.54 -18.59 10.17
C PHE A 317 0.80 -19.82 10.73
N ALA A 318 1.48 -20.94 10.93
CA ALA A 318 0.85 -22.19 11.35
C ALA A 318 0.14 -22.06 12.72
N ASP A 319 0.67 -21.22 13.61
CA ASP A 319 0.13 -20.97 14.95
C ASP A 319 -0.63 -19.65 15.01
N THR A 320 -1.61 -19.51 14.14
CA THR A 320 -2.51 -18.35 14.05
C THR A 320 -3.96 -18.79 14.04
N GLU A 321 -4.85 -17.87 14.46
CA GLU A 321 -6.30 -18.04 14.42
C GLU A 321 -6.94 -16.98 13.52
N PHE A 322 -8.15 -17.26 13.04
CA PHE A 322 -8.90 -16.39 12.13
C PHE A 322 -10.18 -15.90 12.79
N VAL A 323 -10.32 -14.57 12.93
CA VAL A 323 -11.51 -13.94 13.47
C VAL A 323 -12.27 -13.23 12.35
N PRO A 324 -13.36 -13.81 11.83
CA PRO A 324 -14.08 -13.27 10.69
C PRO A 324 -14.84 -11.98 11.03
N PHE A 325 -15.07 -11.15 10.00
CA PHE A 325 -15.85 -9.92 10.11
C PHE A 325 -16.56 -9.52 8.81
N GLY A 326 -17.53 -8.60 8.94
CA GLY A 326 -18.07 -7.80 7.85
C GLY A 326 -19.04 -8.53 6.94
N VAL A 327 -19.19 -7.99 5.73
CA VAL A 327 -20.06 -8.57 4.68
C VAL A 327 -19.38 -9.75 3.98
N PRO A 328 -20.16 -10.69 3.41
CA PRO A 328 -19.60 -11.81 2.66
C PRO A 328 -18.80 -11.31 1.44
N HIS A 329 -17.75 -12.02 1.09
CA HIS A 329 -17.03 -11.86 -0.15
C HIS A 329 -17.54 -12.87 -1.18
N ASN A 330 -18.65 -12.49 -1.81
CA ASN A 330 -19.40 -13.34 -2.75
C ASN A 330 -18.70 -13.51 -4.10
N ASN A 331 -17.69 -12.70 -4.40
CA ASN A 331 -17.05 -12.72 -5.71
C ASN A 331 -18.09 -12.68 -6.85
N PRO A 332 -18.94 -11.64 -6.94
CA PRO A 332 -19.99 -11.58 -7.94
C PRO A 332 -19.43 -11.51 -9.35
N LEU A 333 -20.26 -11.80 -10.35
CA LEU A 333 -19.99 -11.49 -11.75
C LEU A 333 -21.09 -10.59 -12.28
N VAL A 334 -20.73 -9.39 -12.74
CA VAL A 334 -21.63 -8.47 -13.40
C VAL A 334 -21.16 -8.18 -14.82
N GLY A 335 -22.11 -8.03 -15.75
CA GLY A 335 -21.94 -7.40 -17.06
C GLY A 335 -22.34 -5.92 -16.99
N PHE A 336 -22.41 -5.27 -18.14
CA PHE A 336 -22.65 -3.83 -18.23
C PHE A 336 -23.66 -3.49 -19.30
N GLY A 337 -24.34 -2.34 -19.14
CA GLY A 337 -25.29 -1.82 -20.13
C GLY A 337 -24.71 -1.51 -21.50
N TRP A 338 -23.38 -1.34 -21.62
CA TRP A 338 -22.71 -1.19 -22.93
C TRP A 338 -22.44 -2.50 -23.66
N ASN A 339 -22.66 -3.67 -23.04
CA ASN A 339 -22.47 -4.96 -23.70
C ASN A 339 -23.49 -5.13 -24.82
N THR A 340 -23.04 -5.64 -25.95
CA THR A 340 -23.98 -6.11 -26.97
C THR A 340 -24.81 -7.30 -26.46
N PRO A 341 -25.98 -7.58 -27.05
CA PRO A 341 -26.76 -8.77 -26.67
C PRO A 341 -25.97 -10.09 -26.77
N GLN A 342 -25.08 -10.20 -27.77
CA GLN A 342 -24.19 -11.37 -27.93
C GLN A 342 -23.17 -11.46 -26.79
N GLN A 343 -22.52 -10.34 -26.42
CA GLN A 343 -21.58 -10.31 -25.28
C GLN A 343 -22.28 -10.64 -23.98
N GLN A 344 -23.49 -10.10 -23.75
CA GLN A 344 -24.25 -10.41 -22.54
C GLN A 344 -24.66 -11.89 -22.49
N ALA A 345 -25.11 -12.46 -23.60
CA ALA A 345 -25.45 -13.88 -23.69
C ALA A 345 -24.22 -14.80 -23.49
N ALA A 346 -23.08 -14.40 -24.05
CA ALA A 346 -21.81 -15.09 -23.87
C ALA A 346 -21.35 -15.04 -22.40
N LEU A 347 -21.46 -13.88 -21.74
CA LEU A 347 -21.09 -13.70 -20.33
C LEU A 347 -21.98 -14.54 -19.40
N GLN A 348 -23.29 -14.67 -19.71
CA GLN A 348 -24.19 -15.56 -18.98
C GLN A 348 -23.79 -17.03 -19.10
N ARG A 349 -23.40 -17.48 -20.31
CA ARG A 349 -22.89 -18.85 -20.51
C ARG A 349 -21.61 -19.12 -19.73
N PHE A 350 -20.69 -18.16 -19.74
CA PHE A 350 -19.47 -18.24 -18.94
C PHE A 350 -19.78 -18.31 -17.44
N GLY A 351 -20.69 -17.46 -16.93
CA GLY A 351 -21.13 -17.50 -15.53
C GLY A 351 -21.75 -18.86 -15.15
N GLN A 352 -22.62 -19.43 -16.00
CA GLN A 352 -23.19 -20.77 -15.78
C GLN A 352 -22.11 -21.86 -15.76
N PHE A 353 -21.11 -21.78 -16.63
CA PHE A 353 -19.99 -22.70 -16.63
C PHE A 353 -19.14 -22.58 -15.36
N ALA A 354 -18.83 -21.36 -14.91
CA ALA A 354 -18.11 -21.11 -13.67
C ALA A 354 -18.83 -21.68 -12.44
N LEU A 355 -20.16 -21.73 -12.47
CA LEU A 355 -21.01 -22.32 -11.43
C LEU A 355 -21.20 -23.83 -11.56
N SER A 356 -20.62 -24.47 -12.57
CA SER A 356 -20.73 -25.94 -12.73
C SER A 356 -20.05 -26.68 -11.57
N PRO A 357 -20.52 -27.89 -11.21
CA PRO A 357 -19.93 -28.68 -10.12
C PRO A 357 -18.43 -28.91 -10.26
N GLU A 358 -17.93 -29.07 -11.49
CA GLU A 358 -16.50 -29.22 -11.77
C GLU A 358 -15.70 -27.98 -11.35
N MET A 359 -16.14 -26.78 -11.76
CA MET A 359 -15.48 -25.53 -11.45
C MET A 359 -15.63 -25.14 -9.97
N GLN A 360 -16.74 -25.51 -9.33
CA GLN A 360 -16.93 -25.33 -7.88
C GLN A 360 -16.05 -26.27 -7.06
N THR A 361 -15.80 -27.49 -7.54
CA THR A 361 -14.82 -28.41 -6.92
C THR A 361 -13.40 -27.81 -7.00
N LEU A 362 -13.05 -27.24 -8.13
CA LEU A 362 -11.78 -26.54 -8.33
C LEU A 362 -11.65 -25.34 -7.37
N ALA A 363 -12.73 -24.55 -7.19
CA ALA A 363 -12.77 -23.46 -6.24
C ALA A 363 -12.48 -23.91 -4.79
N GLN A 364 -13.13 -24.99 -4.36
CA GLN A 364 -12.90 -25.57 -3.03
C GLN A 364 -11.45 -26.05 -2.83
N GLN A 365 -10.84 -26.64 -3.87
CA GLN A 365 -9.42 -27.04 -3.82
C GLN A 365 -8.48 -25.83 -3.68
N GLN A 366 -8.89 -24.68 -4.15
CA GLN A 366 -8.14 -23.42 -3.99
C GLN A 366 -8.52 -22.63 -2.73
N GLY A 367 -9.34 -23.22 -1.84
CA GLY A 367 -9.67 -22.65 -0.53
C GLY A 367 -10.92 -21.78 -0.50
N PHE A 368 -11.68 -21.65 -1.61
CA PHE A 368 -12.96 -20.95 -1.60
C PHE A 368 -14.03 -21.80 -0.93
N VAL A 369 -14.19 -21.62 0.37
CA VAL A 369 -15.14 -22.37 1.20
C VAL A 369 -15.98 -21.43 2.05
N GLU A 370 -17.21 -21.86 2.36
CA GLU A 370 -18.06 -21.12 3.28
C GLU A 370 -17.54 -21.24 4.72
N THR A 371 -17.63 -20.15 5.47
CA THR A 371 -17.41 -20.13 6.92
C THR A 371 -18.74 -20.12 7.67
N ASP A 372 -18.78 -20.68 8.88
CA ASP A 372 -19.98 -20.66 9.71
C ASP A 372 -20.33 -19.26 10.25
N TYR A 373 -19.38 -18.32 10.15
CA TYR A 373 -19.56 -16.93 10.56
C TYR A 373 -20.84 -16.30 9.98
N LEU A 374 -21.08 -16.45 8.69
CA LEU A 374 -22.23 -15.85 8.02
C LEU A 374 -23.59 -16.40 8.49
N LYS A 375 -23.58 -17.55 9.18
CA LYS A 375 -24.79 -18.18 9.74
C LYS A 375 -25.12 -17.68 11.14
N THR A 376 -24.14 -17.18 11.88
CA THR A 376 -24.24 -16.90 13.32
C THR A 376 -24.02 -15.45 13.70
N ALA A 377 -23.34 -14.67 12.86
CA ALA A 377 -22.99 -13.29 13.14
C ALA A 377 -24.04 -12.28 12.65
N GLN A 378 -24.10 -11.13 13.31
CA GLN A 378 -24.75 -9.95 12.76
C GLN A 378 -23.88 -9.37 11.64
N VAL A 379 -24.24 -9.67 10.41
CA VAL A 379 -23.60 -9.16 9.22
C VAL A 379 -24.16 -7.77 8.90
N PRO A 380 -23.31 -6.75 8.67
CA PRO A 380 -23.79 -5.44 8.22
C PRO A 380 -24.63 -5.56 6.95
N PRO A 381 -25.73 -4.82 6.79
CA PRO A 381 -26.45 -4.75 5.52
C PRO A 381 -25.56 -4.10 4.46
N PHE A 382 -25.70 -4.49 3.18
CA PHE A 382 -24.94 -3.85 2.11
C PHE A 382 -25.30 -2.36 2.01
N PRO A 383 -24.32 -1.44 2.03
CA PRO A 383 -24.55 -0.01 1.90
C PRO A 383 -24.79 0.38 0.44
N ASN A 384 -25.28 1.60 0.23
CA ASN A 384 -25.18 2.22 -1.08
C ASN A 384 -23.72 2.65 -1.37
N GLY A 385 -23.38 2.80 -2.67
CA GLY A 385 -22.02 3.16 -3.09
C GLY A 385 -21.57 4.54 -2.62
N GLU A 386 -22.49 5.51 -2.50
CA GLU A 386 -22.17 6.86 -2.01
C GLU A 386 -21.66 6.83 -0.56
N THR A 387 -22.23 5.98 0.28
CA THR A 387 -21.77 5.79 1.66
C THR A 387 -20.36 5.22 1.69
N LEU A 388 -20.02 4.29 0.78
CA LEU A 388 -18.68 3.71 0.69
C LEU A 388 -17.64 4.74 0.22
N LEU A 389 -17.97 5.55 -0.78
CA LEU A 389 -17.11 6.65 -1.25
C LEU A 389 -16.88 7.69 -0.14
N ALA A 390 -17.94 8.04 0.60
CA ALA A 390 -17.84 8.93 1.75
C ALA A 390 -17.01 8.32 2.88
N ALA A 391 -17.13 7.01 3.14
CA ALA A 391 -16.33 6.29 4.12
C ALA A 391 -14.83 6.30 3.76
N GLN A 392 -14.48 6.08 2.50
CA GLN A 392 -13.10 6.20 2.03
C GLN A 392 -12.57 7.65 2.20
N SER A 393 -13.36 8.65 1.85
CA SER A 393 -12.98 10.06 2.02
C SER A 393 -12.79 10.41 3.50
N ASN A 394 -13.69 9.97 4.38
CA ASN A 394 -13.55 10.18 5.82
C ASN A 394 -12.32 9.45 6.38
N TRP A 395 -12.07 8.21 5.93
CA TRP A 395 -10.85 7.48 6.26
C TRP A 395 -9.59 8.27 5.89
N LYS A 396 -9.52 8.81 4.68
CA LYS A 396 -8.36 9.58 4.20
C LYS A 396 -8.05 10.77 5.10
N LEU A 397 -9.06 11.45 5.60
CA LEU A 397 -8.92 12.59 6.50
C LEU A 397 -8.51 12.19 7.94
N ARG A 398 -8.88 10.98 8.39
CA ARG A 398 -8.79 10.56 9.80
C ARG A 398 -7.87 9.36 10.04
N LYS A 399 -7.26 8.79 9.01
CA LYS A 399 -6.43 7.58 9.08
C LYS A 399 -5.27 7.66 10.09
N ASP A 400 -4.86 8.87 10.47
CA ASP A 400 -3.77 9.10 11.41
C ASP A 400 -4.23 9.24 12.88
N GLY A 401 -5.54 9.08 13.14
CA GLY A 401 -6.11 9.13 14.48
C GLY A 401 -5.93 10.50 15.16
N GLY A 402 -5.97 11.58 14.37
CA GLY A 402 -5.77 12.96 14.83
C GLY A 402 -4.31 13.36 15.09
N ARG A 403 -3.33 12.49 14.78
CA ARG A 403 -1.91 12.80 14.90
C ARG A 403 -1.41 13.55 13.65
N THR A 404 -0.51 14.51 13.85
CA THR A 404 0.17 15.16 12.73
C THR A 404 1.18 14.20 12.07
N VAL A 405 1.23 14.20 10.77
CA VAL A 405 2.22 13.43 10.01
C VAL A 405 3.35 14.35 9.55
N TYR A 406 4.57 13.89 9.74
CA TYR A 406 5.81 14.55 9.31
C TYR A 406 6.55 13.60 8.35
N MET A 407 6.77 14.02 7.11
CA MET A 407 7.50 13.24 6.13
C MET A 407 8.65 14.02 5.50
N ALA A 408 9.83 13.43 5.54
CA ALA A 408 10.98 13.90 4.76
C ALA A 408 11.13 13.02 3.49
N LEU A 409 11.06 13.64 2.32
CA LEU A 409 11.37 13.00 1.05
C LEU A 409 12.85 13.19 0.77
N VAL A 410 13.62 12.10 0.79
CA VAL A 410 15.06 12.08 0.51
C VAL A 410 15.25 11.44 -0.85
N ILE A 411 15.61 12.27 -1.83
CA ILE A 411 15.50 11.95 -3.25
C ILE A 411 16.87 11.94 -3.90
N ASP A 412 17.20 10.84 -4.56
CA ASP A 412 18.38 10.71 -5.43
C ASP A 412 18.27 11.64 -6.63
N THR A 413 19.30 12.46 -6.80
CA THR A 413 19.50 13.31 -7.98
C THR A 413 20.91 13.10 -8.56
N SER A 414 21.49 11.91 -8.35
CA SER A 414 22.77 11.52 -8.98
C SER A 414 22.63 11.37 -10.48
N GLY A 415 23.77 11.28 -11.16
CA GLY A 415 23.80 11.22 -12.63
C GLY A 415 23.05 10.03 -13.23
N SER A 416 22.92 8.90 -12.53
CA SER A 416 22.15 7.72 -12.95
C SER A 416 20.65 7.97 -13.10
N MET A 417 20.12 8.99 -12.41
CA MET A 417 18.73 9.41 -12.51
C MET A 417 18.39 10.19 -13.79
N GLU A 418 19.33 10.48 -14.66
CA GLU A 418 19.11 11.29 -15.87
C GLU A 418 18.08 10.67 -16.83
N GLY A 419 17.35 11.53 -17.57
CA GLY A 419 16.43 11.12 -18.62
C GLY A 419 15.04 10.71 -18.12
N SER A 420 14.52 9.57 -18.59
CA SER A 420 13.17 9.10 -18.30
C SER A 420 12.93 8.83 -16.81
N ARG A 421 13.95 8.38 -16.07
CA ARG A 421 13.84 8.14 -14.62
C ARG A 421 13.49 9.41 -13.87
N MET A 422 14.22 10.50 -14.12
CA MET A 422 13.95 11.80 -13.47
C MET A 422 12.59 12.36 -13.90
N GLN A 423 12.20 12.19 -15.17
CA GLN A 423 10.90 12.67 -15.65
C GLN A 423 9.75 11.92 -14.97
N SER A 424 9.78 10.59 -14.97
CA SER A 424 8.75 9.77 -14.32
C SER A 424 8.69 10.00 -12.81
N LEU A 425 9.83 10.22 -12.14
CA LEU A 425 9.88 10.62 -10.74
C LEU A 425 9.14 11.94 -10.49
N LYS A 426 9.39 12.97 -11.30
CA LYS A 426 8.69 14.25 -11.21
C LYS A 426 7.19 14.11 -11.38
N ASP A 427 6.78 13.34 -12.39
CA ASP A 427 5.37 13.11 -12.66
C ASP A 427 4.70 12.35 -11.51
N GLY A 428 5.38 11.35 -10.94
CA GLY A 428 4.92 10.64 -9.76
C GLY A 428 4.78 11.53 -8.53
N LEU A 429 5.74 12.40 -8.26
CA LEU A 429 5.68 13.35 -7.13
C LEU A 429 4.58 14.40 -7.32
N ARG A 430 4.31 14.86 -8.55
CA ARG A 430 3.19 15.77 -8.84
C ARG A 430 1.85 15.11 -8.50
N VAL A 431 1.65 13.87 -8.96
CA VAL A 431 0.44 13.09 -8.65
C VAL A 431 0.30 12.89 -7.14
N ALA A 432 1.38 12.50 -6.49
CA ALA A 432 1.41 12.26 -5.05
C ALA A 432 1.07 13.50 -4.22
N ALA A 433 1.43 14.69 -4.69
CA ALA A 433 1.10 15.94 -4.00
C ALA A 433 -0.42 16.10 -3.77
N GLY A 434 -1.26 15.56 -4.66
CA GLY A 434 -2.73 15.54 -4.50
C GLY A 434 -3.23 14.59 -3.41
N GLN A 435 -2.36 13.71 -2.90
CA GLN A 435 -2.70 12.76 -1.84
C GLN A 435 -2.29 13.26 -0.44
N ILE A 436 -1.63 14.39 -0.33
CA ILE A 436 -1.16 14.92 0.96
C ILE A 436 -2.29 15.70 1.65
N ASN A 437 -2.65 15.30 2.88
CA ASN A 437 -3.62 16.03 3.67
C ASN A 437 -3.06 17.39 4.08
N SER A 438 -3.88 18.45 3.99
CA SER A 438 -3.51 19.76 4.51
C SER A 438 -3.25 19.68 6.02
N GLY A 439 -2.16 20.27 6.47
CA GLY A 439 -1.74 20.20 7.88
C GLY A 439 -0.71 19.10 8.17
N ASN A 440 -0.50 18.12 7.30
CA ASN A 440 0.68 17.27 7.35
C ASN A 440 1.92 18.08 6.97
N TYR A 441 3.09 17.68 7.45
CA TYR A 441 4.35 18.36 7.20
C TYR A 441 5.18 17.57 6.19
N VAL A 442 5.68 18.25 5.17
CA VAL A 442 6.50 17.61 4.14
C VAL A 442 7.75 18.45 3.86
N SER A 443 8.89 17.78 3.71
CA SER A 443 10.14 18.37 3.21
C SER A 443 10.69 17.61 2.02
N ILE A 444 11.59 18.24 1.25
CA ILE A 444 12.39 17.61 0.20
C ILE A 444 13.86 17.90 0.48
N VAL A 445 14.63 16.83 0.62
CA VAL A 445 16.08 16.83 0.62
C VAL A 445 16.55 16.03 -0.60
N THR A 446 17.33 16.64 -1.48
CA THR A 446 17.96 15.90 -2.58
C THR A 446 19.39 15.53 -2.21
N PHE A 447 19.92 14.47 -2.79
CA PHE A 447 21.32 14.13 -2.66
C PHE A 447 21.93 13.76 -4.03
N SER A 448 23.16 14.23 -4.23
CA SER A 448 24.07 13.84 -5.30
C SER A 448 25.50 13.84 -4.74
N ASP A 449 26.37 14.76 -5.10
CA ASP A 449 27.69 14.94 -4.45
C ASP A 449 27.56 15.34 -2.97
N ARG A 450 26.46 15.99 -2.61
CA ARG A 450 26.11 16.41 -1.24
C ARG A 450 24.61 16.51 -1.09
N PRO A 451 24.07 16.41 0.13
CA PRO A 451 22.67 16.69 0.37
C PRO A 451 22.35 18.19 0.24
N THR A 452 21.16 18.48 -0.27
CA THR A 452 20.63 19.85 -0.41
C THR A 452 19.19 19.90 0.04
N ARG A 453 18.86 20.76 1.00
CA ARG A 453 17.46 21.06 1.37
C ARG A 453 16.83 21.88 0.26
N ARG A 454 15.79 21.32 -0.37
CA ARG A 454 15.06 21.94 -1.49
C ARG A 454 13.70 22.48 -1.06
N LEU A 455 13.09 21.87 -0.04
CA LEU A 455 11.82 22.28 0.56
C LEU A 455 11.93 22.09 2.08
N PRO A 456 11.68 23.12 2.91
CA PRO A 456 11.75 22.97 4.37
C PRO A 456 10.59 22.12 4.90
N LEU A 457 10.75 21.47 6.07
CA LEU A 457 9.69 20.71 6.72
C LEU A 457 8.64 21.66 7.33
N ALA A 458 7.55 21.86 6.63
CA ALA A 458 6.49 22.80 7.00
C ALA A 458 5.10 22.22 6.68
N PRO A 459 4.00 22.79 7.23
CA PRO A 459 2.64 22.38 6.94
C PRO A 459 2.33 22.46 5.45
N PHE A 460 1.66 21.46 4.91
CA PHE A 460 1.31 21.36 3.49
C PHE A 460 0.08 22.19 3.16
N ASP A 461 0.17 23.50 3.43
CA ASP A 461 -0.81 24.49 2.99
C ASP A 461 -0.66 24.81 1.50
N GLN A 462 -1.52 25.67 0.96
CA GLN A 462 -1.51 26.02 -0.45
C GLN A 462 -0.15 26.55 -0.94
N LEU A 463 0.50 27.43 -0.16
CA LEU A 463 1.80 27.98 -0.54
C LEU A 463 2.89 26.91 -0.52
N HIS A 464 2.89 26.04 0.49
CA HIS A 464 3.86 24.95 0.59
C HIS A 464 3.66 23.92 -0.53
N GLN A 465 2.40 23.61 -0.91
CA GLN A 465 2.09 22.79 -2.07
C GLN A 465 2.61 23.39 -3.39
N GLN A 466 2.45 24.71 -3.58
CA GLN A 466 3.02 25.40 -4.74
C GLN A 466 4.55 25.33 -4.76
N LYS A 467 5.21 25.51 -3.59
CA LYS A 467 6.66 25.35 -3.44
C LYS A 467 7.11 23.91 -3.73
N PHE A 468 6.34 22.91 -3.29
CA PHE A 468 6.60 21.51 -3.56
C PHE A 468 6.61 21.25 -5.08
N LEU A 469 5.54 21.67 -5.79
CA LEU A 469 5.44 21.50 -7.24
C LEU A 469 6.56 22.21 -8.00
N ALA A 470 6.89 23.41 -7.60
CA ALA A 470 8.01 24.19 -8.18
C ALA A 470 9.35 23.50 -7.92
N THR A 471 9.57 22.96 -6.72
CA THR A 471 10.77 22.21 -6.35
C THR A 471 10.91 20.96 -7.21
N VAL A 472 9.84 20.17 -7.33
CA VAL A 472 9.81 18.96 -8.17
C VAL A 472 10.15 19.28 -9.61
N ASP A 473 9.62 20.37 -10.16
CA ASP A 473 9.89 20.79 -11.53
C ASP A 473 11.36 21.14 -11.77
N GLN A 474 12.03 21.69 -10.77
CA GLN A 474 13.44 22.08 -10.85
C GLN A 474 14.44 20.95 -10.56
N LEU A 475 14.01 19.75 -10.18
CA LEU A 475 14.93 18.63 -9.96
C LEU A 475 15.77 18.37 -11.23
N ARG A 476 17.07 18.14 -11.06
CA ARG A 476 18.03 17.82 -12.13
C ARG A 476 18.95 16.71 -11.63
N ALA A 477 19.29 15.78 -12.50
CA ALA A 477 20.22 14.72 -12.22
C ALA A 477 21.64 15.15 -12.53
N ASP A 478 22.56 14.99 -11.56
CA ASP A 478 24.00 15.24 -11.72
C ASP A 478 24.78 14.72 -10.49
N GLY A 479 26.07 14.37 -10.68
CA GLY A 479 27.00 14.06 -9.61
C GLY A 479 26.97 12.61 -9.11
N ALA A 480 27.49 12.41 -7.89
CA ALA A 480 27.64 11.12 -7.19
C ALA A 480 26.41 10.78 -6.31
N THR A 481 26.52 9.75 -5.44
CA THR A 481 25.40 9.22 -4.65
C THR A 481 25.74 9.25 -3.15
N ALA A 482 25.49 10.38 -2.47
CA ALA A 482 25.67 10.56 -1.03
C ALA A 482 24.38 10.24 -0.25
N MET A 483 23.82 9.04 -0.44
CA MET A 483 22.50 8.62 0.04
C MET A 483 22.37 8.75 1.55
N TYR A 484 23.33 8.23 2.31
CA TYR A 484 23.24 8.25 3.79
C TYR A 484 23.39 9.66 4.36
N ASP A 485 24.18 10.52 3.73
CA ASP A 485 24.25 11.93 4.13
C ASP A 485 22.89 12.61 3.91
N GLY A 486 22.22 12.35 2.80
CA GLY A 486 20.86 12.82 2.53
C GLY A 486 19.85 12.31 3.56
N ALA A 487 19.89 11.00 3.87
CA ALA A 487 19.04 10.40 4.89
C ALA A 487 19.26 11.04 6.27
N MET A 488 20.51 11.33 6.67
CA MET A 488 20.81 11.99 7.94
C MET A 488 20.29 13.42 8.01
N VAL A 489 20.32 14.17 6.91
CA VAL A 489 19.75 15.53 6.85
C VAL A 489 18.23 15.49 6.99
N GLY A 490 17.54 14.62 6.23
CA GLY A 490 16.08 14.45 6.36
C GLY A 490 15.67 13.96 7.75
N LEU A 491 16.46 13.06 8.33
CA LEU A 491 16.22 12.57 9.69
C LEU A 491 16.40 13.66 10.75
N ALA A 492 17.39 14.56 10.60
CA ALA A 492 17.60 15.66 11.53
C ALA A 492 16.39 16.61 11.55
N ASP A 493 15.84 16.93 10.37
CA ASP A 493 14.66 17.78 10.26
C ASP A 493 13.42 17.13 10.94
N LEU A 494 13.28 15.79 10.82
CA LEU A 494 12.21 15.04 11.48
C LEU A 494 12.39 14.98 13.01
N LEU A 495 13.61 14.71 13.50
CA LEU A 495 13.87 14.61 14.94
C LEU A 495 13.74 15.94 15.67
N GLU A 496 14.00 17.07 15.00
CA GLU A 496 13.69 18.41 15.52
C GLU A 496 12.18 18.55 15.78
N LYS A 497 11.34 18.17 14.81
CA LYS A 497 9.88 18.20 14.98
C LYS A 497 9.39 17.18 16.01
N LYS A 498 10.00 16.00 16.07
CA LYS A 498 9.64 14.96 17.05
C LYS A 498 9.88 15.42 18.50
N ALA A 499 10.87 16.23 18.73
CA ALA A 499 11.10 16.83 20.05
C ALA A 499 9.97 17.81 20.47
N ALA A 500 9.34 18.47 19.50
CA ALA A 500 8.22 19.40 19.73
C ALA A 500 6.85 18.69 19.76
N ASP A 501 6.68 17.64 18.98
CA ASP A 501 5.46 16.80 18.90
C ASP A 501 5.82 15.31 18.99
N PRO A 502 6.02 14.76 20.20
CA PRO A 502 6.37 13.35 20.38
C PRO A 502 5.28 12.36 19.95
N THR A 503 4.05 12.83 19.80
CA THR A 503 2.87 12.01 19.43
C THR A 503 2.67 11.92 17.93
N GLY A 504 3.33 12.76 17.15
CA GLY A 504 3.29 12.78 15.70
C GLY A 504 3.74 11.47 15.06
N ARG A 505 3.38 11.28 13.80
CA ARG A 505 3.88 10.19 12.96
C ARG A 505 5.02 10.69 12.08
N PHE A 506 6.16 10.00 12.13
CA PHE A 506 7.39 10.44 11.46
C PHE A 506 7.83 9.41 10.41
N TYR A 507 7.95 9.87 9.17
CA TYR A 507 8.31 9.05 8.01
C TYR A 507 9.47 9.66 7.24
N LEU A 508 10.40 8.82 6.81
CA LEU A 508 11.46 9.18 5.87
C LEU A 508 11.34 8.28 4.64
N LEU A 509 10.94 8.86 3.51
CA LEU A 509 10.94 8.19 2.23
C LEU A 509 12.32 8.40 1.58
N LEU A 510 13.00 7.30 1.27
CA LEU A 510 14.34 7.30 0.67
C LEU A 510 14.27 6.65 -0.70
N LEU A 511 14.43 7.45 -1.76
CA LEU A 511 14.44 6.97 -3.13
C LEU A 511 15.85 7.02 -3.70
N THR A 512 16.34 5.90 -4.24
CA THR A 512 17.63 5.79 -4.93
C THR A 512 17.58 4.80 -6.08
N ASP A 513 18.37 5.05 -7.12
CA ASP A 513 18.60 4.15 -8.25
C ASP A 513 20.03 3.62 -8.32
N GLY A 514 20.86 3.92 -7.32
CA GLY A 514 22.29 3.61 -7.35
C GLY A 514 22.87 3.11 -6.03
N GLU A 515 24.11 2.65 -6.13
CA GLU A 515 24.92 2.27 -4.98
C GLU A 515 25.55 3.51 -4.34
N VAL A 516 25.64 3.51 -3.02
CA VAL A 516 26.31 4.56 -2.25
C VAL A 516 27.79 4.57 -2.59
N ASN A 517 28.26 5.70 -3.07
CA ASN A 517 29.67 5.88 -3.43
C ASN A 517 30.33 7.08 -2.73
N ARG A 518 29.59 7.78 -1.85
CA ARG A 518 30.06 8.96 -1.13
C ARG A 518 29.35 9.11 0.23
N GLY A 519 30.01 9.76 1.19
CA GLY A 519 29.48 10.13 2.50
C GLY A 519 29.61 9.03 3.56
N PHE A 520 28.73 9.02 4.53
CA PHE A 520 28.67 8.00 5.57
C PHE A 520 28.32 6.64 5.02
N THR A 521 28.71 5.58 5.74
CA THR A 521 28.30 4.20 5.45
C THR A 521 27.13 3.78 6.33
N PHE A 522 26.38 2.74 5.95
CA PHE A 522 25.27 2.18 6.76
C PHE A 522 25.73 1.82 8.17
N ASP A 523 26.83 1.11 8.32
CA ASP A 523 27.35 0.70 9.63
C ASP A 523 27.66 1.88 10.55
N ALA A 524 28.06 3.02 10.03
CA ALA A 524 28.37 4.20 10.80
C ALA A 524 27.13 4.88 11.40
N ILE A 525 25.97 4.76 10.75
CA ILE A 525 24.73 5.47 11.12
C ILE A 525 23.59 4.54 11.54
N LYS A 526 23.77 3.23 11.45
CA LYS A 526 22.75 2.20 11.73
C LYS A 526 22.06 2.41 13.09
N ASP A 527 22.82 2.67 14.15
CA ASP A 527 22.25 2.87 15.48
C ASP A 527 21.38 4.16 15.54
N ILE A 528 21.76 5.21 14.84
CA ILE A 528 20.94 6.43 14.74
C ILE A 528 19.61 6.10 14.07
N LEU A 529 19.63 5.40 12.94
CA LEU A 529 18.42 4.96 12.24
C LEU A 529 17.54 4.09 13.16
N THR A 530 18.15 3.11 13.83
CA THR A 530 17.44 2.15 14.70
C THR A 530 16.71 2.85 15.85
N TYR A 531 17.38 3.77 16.53
CA TYR A 531 16.84 4.42 17.73
C TYR A 531 16.11 5.74 17.45
N SER A 532 16.02 6.20 16.20
CA SER A 532 15.32 7.43 15.83
C SER A 532 13.81 7.40 16.07
N ASP A 533 13.22 6.21 16.11
CA ASP A 533 11.78 6.01 16.12
C ASP A 533 11.06 6.74 14.96
N VAL A 534 11.70 6.73 13.79
CA VAL A 534 11.18 7.19 12.50
C VAL A 534 11.03 5.99 11.58
N ARG A 535 9.93 5.89 10.82
CA ARG A 535 9.75 4.82 9.83
C ARG A 535 10.41 5.20 8.52
N PHE A 536 11.11 4.23 7.92
CA PHE A 536 11.81 4.42 6.66
C PHE A 536 11.06 3.70 5.54
N TYR A 537 10.77 4.41 4.45
CA TYR A 537 10.22 3.84 3.21
C TYR A 537 11.28 3.87 2.11
N PRO A 538 12.16 2.86 2.05
CA PRO A 538 13.14 2.78 0.96
C PRO A 538 12.46 2.37 -0.33
N ILE A 539 12.72 3.13 -1.39
CA ILE A 539 12.27 2.87 -2.76
C ILE A 539 13.49 2.58 -3.61
N ALA A 540 13.58 1.34 -4.07
CA ALA A 540 14.55 0.91 -5.06
C ALA A 540 14.05 1.33 -6.45
N TYR A 541 14.70 2.29 -7.11
CA TYR A 541 14.24 2.84 -8.37
C TYR A 541 15.05 2.29 -9.55
N GLY A 542 14.50 1.30 -10.26
CA GLY A 542 15.19 0.55 -11.29
C GLY A 542 15.91 -0.70 -10.74
N GLU A 543 16.98 -1.12 -11.42
CA GLU A 543 17.78 -2.28 -11.00
C GLU A 543 18.89 -1.84 -10.02
N VAL A 544 18.65 -1.99 -8.72
CA VAL A 544 19.59 -1.62 -7.65
C VAL A 544 19.91 -2.80 -6.76
N ASN A 545 21.05 -2.73 -6.07
CA ASN A 545 21.36 -3.67 -4.99
C ASN A 545 20.40 -3.43 -3.80
N GLN A 546 19.42 -4.31 -3.67
CA GLN A 546 18.39 -4.18 -2.64
C GLN A 546 18.88 -4.49 -1.22
N GLY A 547 20.08 -5.08 -1.06
CA GLY A 547 20.56 -5.55 0.24
C GLY A 547 20.66 -4.43 1.30
N GLU A 548 21.18 -3.26 0.94
CA GLU A 548 21.28 -2.11 1.84
C GLU A 548 19.89 -1.52 2.14
N LEU A 549 19.02 -1.41 1.13
CA LEU A 549 17.66 -0.90 1.31
C LEU A 549 16.82 -1.84 2.19
N GLN A 550 16.98 -3.16 2.02
CA GLN A 550 16.35 -4.16 2.90
C GLN A 550 16.89 -4.05 4.33
N ALA A 551 18.18 -3.79 4.51
CA ALA A 551 18.75 -3.57 5.83
C ALA A 551 18.12 -2.34 6.51
N ILE A 552 17.91 -1.23 5.78
CA ILE A 552 17.22 -0.04 6.29
C ILE A 552 15.75 -0.36 6.62
N ALA A 553 15.02 -1.00 5.71
CA ALA A 553 13.62 -1.36 5.92
C ALA A 553 13.43 -2.29 7.13
N SER A 554 14.41 -3.17 7.39
CA SER A 554 14.37 -4.13 8.49
C SER A 554 14.60 -3.49 9.88
N LEU A 555 15.06 -2.24 9.94
CA LEU A 555 15.25 -1.55 11.21
C LEU A 555 13.91 -1.15 11.87
N ARG A 556 12.86 -1.02 11.07
CA ARG A 556 11.51 -0.64 11.50
C ARG A 556 10.46 -1.37 10.65
N GLU A 557 9.18 -1.17 10.99
CA GLU A 557 8.02 -1.77 10.32
C GLU A 557 7.84 -1.18 8.90
N SER A 558 8.68 -1.63 7.96
CA SER A 558 8.67 -1.18 6.56
C SER A 558 9.16 -2.28 5.62
N THR A 559 8.85 -2.12 4.34
CA THR A 559 9.31 -2.98 3.24
C THR A 559 9.96 -2.12 2.16
N VAL A 560 10.89 -2.71 1.39
CA VAL A 560 11.45 -2.03 0.21
C VAL A 560 10.41 -2.06 -0.90
N GLN A 561 10.09 -0.88 -1.42
CA GLN A 561 9.20 -0.75 -2.58
C GLN A 561 10.01 -0.70 -3.87
N GLN A 562 9.56 -1.43 -4.90
CA GLN A 562 10.22 -1.43 -6.20
C GLN A 562 9.55 -0.40 -7.13
N GLY A 563 10.27 0.69 -7.42
CA GLY A 563 9.88 1.71 -8.38
C GLY A 563 10.52 1.48 -9.75
N THR A 564 9.76 1.75 -10.80
CA THR A 564 10.21 1.81 -12.20
C THR A 564 9.61 3.04 -12.85
N PRO A 565 10.12 3.51 -14.00
CA PRO A 565 9.49 4.60 -14.74
C PRO A 565 8.01 4.36 -15.05
N ASP A 566 7.60 3.10 -15.21
CA ASP A 566 6.23 2.74 -15.61
C ASP A 566 5.27 2.69 -14.41
N ASN A 567 5.75 2.40 -13.20
CA ASN A 567 4.89 2.23 -12.01
C ASN A 567 5.04 3.31 -10.95
N VAL A 568 6.04 4.19 -11.02
CA VAL A 568 6.38 5.14 -9.94
C VAL A 568 5.25 6.10 -9.59
N GLN A 569 4.44 6.48 -10.57
CA GLN A 569 3.27 7.34 -10.33
C GLN A 569 2.24 6.65 -9.42
N THR A 570 1.89 5.41 -9.73
CA THR A 570 0.98 4.59 -8.92
C THR A 570 1.59 4.30 -7.55
N LEU A 571 2.86 3.97 -7.50
CA LEU A 571 3.58 3.70 -6.26
C LEU A 571 3.57 4.91 -5.32
N PHE A 572 3.91 6.09 -5.79
CA PHE A 572 3.87 7.30 -4.96
C PHE A 572 2.46 7.68 -4.55
N LYS A 573 1.50 7.56 -5.48
CA LYS A 573 0.10 7.78 -5.15
C LYS A 573 -0.33 6.89 -3.98
N ASP A 574 -0.11 5.59 -4.07
CA ASP A 574 -0.53 4.63 -3.06
C ASP A 574 0.21 4.86 -1.73
N LEU A 575 1.52 5.10 -1.76
CA LEU A 575 2.30 5.43 -0.56
C LEU A 575 1.83 6.71 0.12
N PHE A 576 1.55 7.77 -0.64
CA PHE A 576 1.11 9.05 -0.10
C PHE A 576 -0.36 8.99 0.35
N GLN A 577 -1.19 8.21 -0.34
CA GLN A 577 -2.57 8.00 0.06
C GLN A 577 -2.67 7.35 1.44
N VAL A 578 -1.79 6.40 1.75
CA VAL A 578 -1.81 5.69 3.05
C VAL A 578 -0.99 6.39 4.13
N ASN A 579 0.04 7.18 3.79
CA ASN A 579 0.97 7.77 4.76
C ASN A 579 0.82 9.28 4.94
N LEU A 580 0.30 10.03 3.96
CA LEU A 580 0.11 11.47 3.98
C LEU A 580 -1.35 11.85 3.68
#